data_45f675522bfe0e6f4ef90d5c0835efdd
#
_entry.id   45f675522bfe0e6f4ef90d5c0835efdd
#
_cell.length_a   1.000
_cell.length_b   1.000
_cell.length_c   1.000
_cell.angle_alpha   90.00
_cell.angle_beta   90.00
_cell.angle_gamma   90.00
#
_symmetry.space_group_name_H-M   'P 1'
#
loop_
_entity.id
_entity.type
_entity.pdbx_description
1 polymer ?
#
loop_
_entity_poly.entity_id
_entity_poly.type
_entity_poly.pdbx_seq_one_letter_code
_entity_poly.pdbx_strand_id
1 'polypeptide(L)'
;EPLMQKEFMTEFLKRLKQEGIHVVAETTGCVEHEYFKDIIHYIDTLYFDVKHPDTKIHKEKTGKGNAKILENLQYALSVNKDVTARIPMIPDFNFSNKTAYKYIELFKKIGIKKVHLLPFHQYGSEKYKMLGLSYGYKNFENIAKEELKPIKKIFKENGFEVRIGG
;
A
#
# COMPACT_ATOMS: atom_id res chain seq x y z
N GLU A 1 2.80 10.74 3.29
CA GLU A 1 1.75 10.05 4.07
C GLU A 1 0.73 11.08 4.58
N PRO A 2 -0.45 11.19 3.91
CA PRO A 2 -1.41 12.26 4.21
C PRO A 2 -1.94 12.17 5.64
N LEU A 3 -2.14 10.97 6.17
CA LEU A 3 -2.74 10.75 7.48
C LEU A 3 -1.84 11.15 8.66
N MET A 4 -0.59 11.56 8.42
CA MET A 4 0.30 12.04 9.50
C MET A 4 -0.06 13.44 10.00
N GLN A 5 -0.82 14.23 9.26
CA GLN A 5 -1.28 15.57 9.65
C GLN A 5 -2.71 15.48 10.22
N LYS A 6 -2.84 14.92 11.40
CA LYS A 6 -4.10 14.49 11.99
C LYS A 6 -5.18 15.57 12.00
N GLU A 7 -4.92 16.71 12.62
CA GLU A 7 -5.90 17.80 12.76
C GLU A 7 -6.32 18.35 11.38
N PHE A 8 -5.32 18.65 10.56
CA PHE A 8 -5.58 19.14 9.20
C PHE A 8 -6.40 18.16 8.37
N MET A 9 -6.00 16.89 8.35
CA MET A 9 -6.69 15.86 7.55
C MET A 9 -8.11 15.60 8.03
N THR A 10 -8.35 15.64 9.33
CA THR A 10 -9.70 15.48 9.86
C THR A 10 -10.63 16.56 9.36
N GLU A 11 -10.24 17.84 9.48
CA GLU A 11 -11.08 18.96 9.03
C GLU A 11 -11.17 19.02 7.50
N PHE A 12 -10.09 18.75 6.79
CA PHE A 12 -10.07 18.72 5.32
C PHE A 12 -11.03 17.65 4.75
N LEU A 13 -10.95 16.42 5.26
CA LEU A 13 -11.80 15.33 4.82
C LEU A 13 -13.28 15.58 5.14
N LYS A 14 -13.60 16.12 6.32
CA LYS A 14 -14.97 16.54 6.66
C LYS A 14 -15.51 17.55 5.65
N ARG A 15 -14.70 18.56 5.30
CA ARG A 15 -15.10 19.60 4.36
C ARG A 15 -15.31 19.04 2.96
N LEU A 16 -14.42 18.18 2.47
CA LEU A 16 -14.61 17.52 1.18
C LEU A 16 -15.94 16.73 1.15
N LYS A 17 -16.25 16.04 2.24
CA LYS A 17 -17.51 15.28 2.34
C LYS A 17 -18.75 16.16 2.37
N GLN A 18 -18.70 17.31 3.06
CA GLN A 18 -19.79 18.31 3.07
C GLN A 18 -20.06 18.88 1.67
N GLU A 19 -19.00 19.07 0.88
CA GLU A 19 -19.11 19.54 -0.52
C GLU A 19 -19.48 18.41 -1.52
N GLY A 20 -19.76 17.19 -1.04
CA GLY A 20 -20.12 16.05 -1.88
C GLY A 20 -18.98 15.52 -2.76
N ILE A 21 -17.74 15.84 -2.43
CA ILE A 21 -16.56 15.42 -3.21
C ILE A 21 -16.22 13.96 -2.88
N HIS A 22 -16.06 13.13 -3.93
CA HIS A 22 -15.57 11.76 -3.78
C HIS A 22 -14.11 11.75 -3.40
N VAL A 23 -13.77 11.11 -2.29
CA VAL A 23 -12.42 11.09 -1.72
C VAL A 23 -11.75 9.75 -1.97
N VAL A 24 -10.63 9.79 -2.68
CA VAL A 24 -9.71 8.66 -2.84
C VAL A 24 -8.46 8.93 -2.00
N ALA A 25 -8.12 8.05 -1.08
CA ALA A 25 -6.90 8.16 -0.28
C ALA A 25 -5.89 7.07 -0.63
N GLU A 26 -4.64 7.51 -0.89
CA GLU A 26 -3.47 6.62 -0.97
C GLU A 26 -2.69 6.71 0.32
N THR A 27 -2.54 5.60 1.04
CA THR A 27 -1.93 5.60 2.37
C THR A 27 -1.30 4.26 2.72
N THR A 28 -0.34 4.29 3.61
CA THR A 28 0.12 3.08 4.32
C THR A 28 -0.83 2.70 5.46
N GLY A 29 -1.67 3.63 5.93
CA GLY A 29 -2.50 3.44 7.11
C GLY A 29 -1.72 3.24 8.41
N CYS A 30 -0.43 3.60 8.46
CA CYS A 30 0.43 3.44 9.64
C CYS A 30 0.19 4.57 10.66
N VAL A 31 -1.05 4.71 11.10
CA VAL A 31 -1.49 5.71 12.10
C VAL A 31 -2.21 5.02 13.25
N GLU A 32 -2.47 5.77 14.33
CA GLU A 32 -3.20 5.24 15.50
C GLU A 32 -4.59 4.76 15.08
N HIS A 33 -4.99 3.59 15.59
CA HIS A 33 -6.22 2.92 15.19
C HIS A 33 -7.47 3.76 15.45
N GLU A 34 -7.57 4.39 16.61
CA GLU A 34 -8.72 5.25 16.95
C GLU A 34 -8.83 6.44 15.98
N TYR A 35 -7.71 7.09 15.66
CA TYR A 35 -7.71 8.16 14.67
C TYR A 35 -8.14 7.64 13.28
N PHE A 36 -7.66 6.47 12.86
CA PHE A 36 -8.05 5.88 11.58
C PHE A 36 -9.57 5.61 11.54
N LYS A 37 -10.14 5.12 12.63
CA LYS A 37 -11.58 4.90 12.76
C LYS A 37 -12.37 6.20 12.60
N ASP A 38 -11.89 7.30 13.19
CA ASP A 38 -12.57 8.60 13.14
C ASP A 38 -12.63 9.16 11.71
N ILE A 39 -11.57 8.98 10.91
CA ILE A 39 -11.47 9.60 9.58
C ILE A 39 -11.98 8.71 8.43
N ILE A 40 -12.02 7.39 8.60
CA ILE A 40 -12.35 6.46 7.53
C ILE A 40 -13.73 6.72 6.91
N HIS A 41 -14.66 7.28 7.67
CA HIS A 41 -16.02 7.58 7.21
C HIS A 41 -16.06 8.63 6.10
N TYR A 42 -15.06 9.51 6.05
CA TYR A 42 -14.94 10.59 5.05
C TYR A 42 -14.22 10.16 3.78
N ILE A 43 -13.65 8.94 3.73
CA ILE A 43 -12.94 8.40 2.58
C ILE A 43 -13.83 7.39 1.88
N ASP A 44 -13.96 7.51 0.56
CA ASP A 44 -14.83 6.63 -0.25
C ASP A 44 -14.03 5.43 -0.80
N THR A 45 -12.81 5.65 -1.29
CA THR A 45 -11.94 4.61 -1.85
C THR A 45 -10.53 4.67 -1.24
N LEU A 46 -9.99 3.53 -0.89
CA LEU A 46 -8.67 3.40 -0.28
C LEU A 46 -7.71 2.61 -1.18
N TYR A 47 -6.60 3.22 -1.52
CA TYR A 47 -5.39 2.57 -2.01
C TYR A 47 -4.42 2.35 -0.86
N PHE A 48 -4.28 1.11 -0.42
CA PHE A 48 -3.57 0.77 0.81
C PHE A 48 -2.22 0.10 0.51
N ASP A 49 -1.13 0.77 0.85
CA ASP A 49 0.23 0.26 0.58
C ASP A 49 0.61 -0.85 1.57
N VAL A 50 0.78 -2.07 1.09
CA VAL A 50 1.30 -3.21 1.86
C VAL A 50 2.67 -3.59 1.31
N LYS A 51 3.74 -3.07 1.91
CA LYS A 51 5.10 -3.15 1.34
C LYS A 51 5.79 -4.51 1.54
N HIS A 52 5.42 -5.27 2.58
CA HIS A 52 5.85 -6.66 2.76
C HIS A 52 4.87 -7.41 3.68
N PRO A 53 4.55 -8.69 3.42
CA PRO A 53 3.64 -9.48 4.27
C PRO A 53 4.27 -9.88 5.61
N ASP A 54 5.60 -10.09 5.65
CA ASP A 54 6.33 -10.44 6.85
C ASP A 54 6.70 -9.18 7.64
N THR A 55 6.32 -9.15 8.93
CA THR A 55 6.49 -7.96 9.79
C THR A 55 7.96 -7.64 10.10
N LYS A 56 8.83 -8.68 10.19
CA LYS A 56 10.25 -8.48 10.48
C LYS A 56 10.96 -7.85 9.28
N ILE A 57 10.73 -8.42 8.08
CA ILE A 57 11.30 -7.88 6.83
C ILE A 57 10.73 -6.49 6.54
N HIS A 58 9.43 -6.26 6.78
CA HIS A 58 8.83 -4.95 6.65
C HIS A 58 9.55 -3.93 7.55
N LYS A 59 9.75 -4.27 8.84
CA LYS A 59 10.44 -3.40 9.81
C LYS A 59 11.88 -3.10 9.41
N GLU A 60 12.61 -4.11 8.95
CA GLU A 60 14.00 -3.96 8.51
C GLU A 60 14.15 -2.93 7.37
N LYS A 61 13.24 -2.95 6.40
CA LYS A 61 13.32 -2.10 5.20
C LYS A 61 12.60 -0.77 5.31
N THR A 62 11.60 -0.65 6.19
CA THR A 62 10.78 0.57 6.31
C THR A 62 10.89 1.27 7.67
N GLY A 63 11.63 0.67 8.61
CA GLY A 63 11.77 1.17 9.98
C GLY A 63 10.59 0.83 10.91
N LYS A 64 9.46 0.34 10.39
CA LYS A 64 8.25 0.02 11.17
C LYS A 64 7.69 -1.35 10.78
N GLY A 65 7.12 -2.07 11.76
CA GLY A 65 6.34 -3.29 11.49
C GLY A 65 5.01 -2.98 10.79
N ASN A 66 4.38 -4.01 10.21
CA ASN A 66 3.13 -3.87 9.48
C ASN A 66 1.87 -4.16 10.33
N ALA A 67 1.98 -4.47 11.62
CA ALA A 67 0.84 -4.85 12.45
C ALA A 67 -0.27 -3.78 12.45
N LYS A 68 0.09 -2.52 12.74
CA LYS A 68 -0.83 -1.38 12.74
C LYS A 68 -1.44 -1.13 11.34
N ILE A 69 -0.64 -1.30 10.28
CA ILE A 69 -1.10 -1.22 8.89
C ILE A 69 -2.20 -2.26 8.62
N LEU A 70 -1.95 -3.50 9.00
CA LEU A 70 -2.90 -4.60 8.78
C LEU A 70 -4.15 -4.47 9.64
N GLU A 71 -4.04 -3.98 10.86
CA GLU A 71 -5.18 -3.68 11.75
C GLU A 71 -6.11 -2.64 11.11
N ASN A 72 -5.57 -1.53 10.65
CA ASN A 72 -6.34 -0.48 9.99
C ASN A 72 -6.93 -0.94 8.64
N LEU A 73 -6.19 -1.75 7.89
CA LEU A 73 -6.66 -2.35 6.66
C LEU A 73 -7.86 -3.30 6.90
N GLN A 74 -7.78 -4.16 7.92
CA GLN A 74 -8.89 -5.03 8.32
C GLN A 74 -10.11 -4.22 8.75
N TYR A 75 -9.91 -3.16 9.51
CA TYR A 75 -11.00 -2.28 9.92
C TYR A 75 -11.68 -1.62 8.70
N ALA A 76 -10.90 -1.09 7.74
CA ALA A 76 -11.47 -0.50 6.52
C ALA A 76 -12.36 -1.49 5.77
N LEU A 77 -11.94 -2.76 5.66
CA LEU A 77 -12.74 -3.82 5.05
C LEU A 77 -14.00 -4.14 5.87
N SER A 78 -13.90 -4.17 7.20
CA SER A 78 -15.03 -4.48 8.08
C SER A 78 -16.16 -3.44 8.02
N VAL A 79 -15.83 -2.19 7.69
CA VAL A 79 -16.80 -1.10 7.49
C VAL A 79 -17.15 -0.89 6.00
N ASN A 80 -16.93 -1.92 5.18
CA ASN A 80 -17.32 -1.99 3.77
C ASN A 80 -16.73 -0.88 2.87
N LYS A 81 -15.49 -0.43 3.16
CA LYS A 81 -14.82 0.50 2.27
C LYS A 81 -14.34 -0.20 0.98
N ASP A 82 -14.32 0.54 -0.11
CA ASP A 82 -13.68 0.09 -1.34
C ASP A 82 -12.17 0.15 -1.17
N VAL A 83 -11.55 -1.01 -1.00
CA VAL A 83 -10.11 -1.12 -0.70
C VAL A 83 -9.38 -1.87 -1.81
N THR A 84 -8.31 -1.28 -2.30
CA THR A 84 -7.33 -1.92 -3.17
C THR A 84 -5.97 -1.96 -2.45
N ALA A 85 -5.44 -3.15 -2.22
CA ALA A 85 -4.08 -3.30 -1.72
C ALA A 85 -3.08 -2.99 -2.82
N ARG A 86 -2.09 -2.15 -2.54
CA ARG A 86 -1.01 -1.81 -3.47
C ARG A 86 0.30 -2.42 -2.99
N ILE A 87 0.99 -3.07 -3.91
CA ILE A 87 2.28 -3.70 -3.64
C ILE A 87 3.32 -3.06 -4.55
N PRO A 88 4.17 -2.16 -4.03
CA PRO A 88 5.37 -1.74 -4.74
C PRO A 88 6.30 -2.95 -4.90
N MET A 89 6.51 -3.43 -6.12
CA MET A 89 7.33 -4.61 -6.42
C MET A 89 8.79 -4.19 -6.54
N ILE A 90 9.56 -4.42 -5.47
CA ILE A 90 10.92 -3.92 -5.32
C ILE A 90 11.92 -5.08 -5.38
N PRO A 91 12.99 -4.99 -6.24
CA PRO A 91 14.04 -6.00 -6.32
C PRO A 91 14.67 -6.26 -4.94
N ASP A 92 15.06 -7.50 -4.67
CA ASP A 92 15.69 -7.97 -3.43
C ASP A 92 14.91 -7.69 -2.13
N PHE A 93 13.64 -7.30 -2.28
CA PHE A 93 12.75 -7.07 -1.15
C PHE A 93 11.50 -7.95 -1.20
N ASN A 94 10.66 -7.74 -2.19
CA ASN A 94 9.39 -8.46 -2.28
C ASN A 94 9.07 -9.01 -3.68
N PHE A 95 9.91 -8.73 -4.68
CA PHE A 95 9.72 -9.18 -6.06
C PHE A 95 10.15 -10.64 -6.24
N SER A 96 9.33 -11.58 -5.76
CA SER A 96 9.53 -13.01 -5.97
C SER A 96 8.21 -13.80 -5.89
N ASN A 97 8.15 -14.95 -6.55
CA ASN A 97 6.99 -15.85 -6.46
C ASN A 97 6.73 -16.29 -5.01
N LYS A 98 7.79 -16.58 -4.25
CA LYS A 98 7.70 -16.98 -2.83
C LYS A 98 7.00 -15.91 -2.00
N THR A 99 7.34 -14.65 -2.20
CA THR A 99 6.71 -13.52 -1.50
C THR A 99 5.29 -13.29 -2.00
N ALA A 100 5.02 -13.50 -3.29
CA ALA A 100 3.66 -13.41 -3.83
C ALA A 100 2.70 -14.39 -3.13
N TYR A 101 3.10 -15.63 -2.90
CA TYR A 101 2.29 -16.60 -2.15
C TYR A 101 2.06 -16.17 -0.69
N LYS A 102 3.02 -15.56 -0.03
CA LYS A 102 2.82 -15.00 1.33
C LYS A 102 1.83 -13.85 1.35
N TYR A 103 1.83 -12.97 0.33
CA TYR A 103 0.79 -11.96 0.18
C TYR A 103 -0.59 -12.58 -0.02
N ILE A 104 -0.70 -13.60 -0.87
CA ILE A 104 -1.95 -14.28 -1.15
C ILE A 104 -2.53 -14.89 0.13
N GLU A 105 -1.72 -15.58 0.92
CA GLU A 105 -2.12 -16.14 2.21
C GLU A 105 -2.63 -15.03 3.15
N LEU A 106 -1.86 -13.96 3.33
CA LEU A 106 -2.23 -12.82 4.15
C LEU A 106 -3.53 -12.17 3.66
N PHE A 107 -3.64 -11.89 2.37
CA PHE A 107 -4.78 -11.18 1.79
C PHE A 107 -6.07 -12.00 1.81
N LYS A 108 -5.98 -13.32 1.61
CA LYS A 108 -7.13 -14.23 1.81
C LYS A 108 -7.61 -14.18 3.27
N LYS A 109 -6.67 -14.21 4.23
CA LYS A 109 -6.99 -14.16 5.67
C LYS A 109 -7.70 -12.86 6.06
N ILE A 110 -7.29 -11.72 5.51
CA ILE A 110 -7.88 -10.42 5.85
C ILE A 110 -9.02 -9.97 4.93
N GLY A 111 -9.30 -10.69 3.85
CA GLY A 111 -10.45 -10.43 2.99
C GLY A 111 -10.21 -9.48 1.81
N ILE A 112 -8.96 -9.15 1.47
CA ILE A 112 -8.62 -8.35 0.27
C ILE A 112 -9.05 -9.10 -1.00
N LYS A 113 -9.60 -8.35 -1.95
CA LYS A 113 -10.01 -8.84 -3.28
C LYS A 113 -9.28 -8.16 -4.43
N LYS A 114 -8.95 -6.88 -4.28
CA LYS A 114 -8.33 -6.04 -5.31
C LYS A 114 -6.86 -5.78 -4.98
N VAL A 115 -5.98 -5.99 -5.96
CA VAL A 115 -4.53 -5.81 -5.79
C VAL A 115 -3.96 -5.04 -6.98
N HIS A 116 -3.18 -4.00 -6.72
CA HIS A 116 -2.34 -3.35 -7.71
C HIS A 116 -0.88 -3.69 -7.47
N LEU A 117 -0.22 -4.21 -8.49
CA LEU A 117 1.22 -4.46 -8.51
C LEU A 117 1.89 -3.25 -9.15
N LEU A 118 2.68 -2.50 -8.38
CA LEU A 118 3.34 -1.29 -8.85
C LEU A 118 4.79 -1.63 -9.24
N PRO A 119 5.15 -1.51 -10.53
CA PRO A 119 6.52 -1.77 -10.95
C PRO A 119 7.51 -0.82 -10.26
N PHE A 120 8.66 -1.33 -9.86
CA PHE A 120 9.75 -0.51 -9.34
C PHE A 120 10.26 0.47 -10.41
N HIS A 121 10.55 1.69 -9.97
CA HIS A 121 11.18 2.74 -10.78
C HIS A 121 12.09 3.62 -9.92
N GLN A 122 13.07 4.24 -10.53
CA GLN A 122 14.07 5.07 -9.85
C GLN A 122 13.68 6.56 -9.72
N TYR A 123 12.42 6.95 -9.93
CA TYR A 123 12.00 8.36 -9.87
C TYR A 123 12.27 9.04 -8.51
N GLY A 124 12.39 8.24 -7.44
CA GLY A 124 12.74 8.74 -6.11
C GLY A 124 14.21 9.12 -5.94
N SER A 125 15.13 8.72 -6.84
CA SER A 125 16.57 8.92 -6.70
C SER A 125 16.96 10.39 -6.54
N GLU A 126 16.32 11.30 -7.31
CA GLU A 126 16.58 12.73 -7.22
C GLU A 126 16.23 13.32 -5.85
N LYS A 127 15.18 12.82 -5.18
CA LYS A 127 14.83 13.26 -3.81
C LYS A 127 15.93 12.89 -2.81
N TYR A 128 16.50 11.71 -2.92
CA TYR A 128 17.63 11.30 -2.08
C TYR A 128 18.84 12.19 -2.31
N LYS A 129 19.16 12.51 -3.57
CA LYS A 129 20.23 13.44 -3.94
C LYS A 129 19.99 14.84 -3.35
N MET A 130 18.79 15.38 -3.47
CA MET A 130 18.43 16.70 -2.90
C MET A 130 18.56 16.72 -1.37
N LEU A 131 18.34 15.61 -0.69
CA LEU A 131 18.47 15.46 0.75
C LEU A 131 19.90 15.10 1.20
N GLY A 132 20.88 14.98 0.28
CA GLY A 132 22.23 14.53 0.58
C GLY A 132 22.31 13.07 1.05
N LEU A 133 21.31 12.25 0.76
CA LEU A 133 21.22 10.86 1.18
C LEU A 133 21.65 9.90 0.08
N SER A 134 22.25 8.78 0.49
CA SER A 134 22.57 7.69 -0.45
C SER A 134 21.33 6.92 -0.85
N TYR A 135 21.12 6.74 -2.16
CA TYR A 135 20.03 5.95 -2.70
C TYR A 135 20.42 4.47 -2.81
N GLY A 136 19.86 3.62 -1.96
CA GLY A 136 20.22 2.19 -1.87
C GLY A 136 19.92 1.35 -3.11
N TYR A 137 19.02 1.82 -4.00
CA TYR A 137 18.60 1.10 -5.21
C TYR A 137 19.21 1.66 -6.51
N LYS A 138 20.28 2.46 -6.42
CA LYS A 138 20.92 3.12 -7.59
C LYS A 138 21.40 2.14 -8.69
N ASN A 139 21.72 0.90 -8.31
CA ASN A 139 22.24 -0.14 -9.22
C ASN A 139 21.13 -1.06 -9.76
N PHE A 140 19.86 -0.84 -9.40
CA PHE A 140 18.75 -1.63 -9.90
C PHE A 140 18.10 -0.94 -11.10
N GLU A 141 17.75 -1.72 -12.10
CA GLU A 141 16.97 -1.23 -13.23
C GLU A 141 15.48 -1.11 -12.87
N ASN A 142 14.76 -0.29 -13.63
CA ASN A 142 13.31 -0.22 -13.53
C ASN A 142 12.72 -1.57 -13.95
N ILE A 143 11.68 -2.02 -13.24
CA ILE A 143 10.96 -3.24 -13.61
C ILE A 143 9.91 -2.89 -14.68
N ALA A 144 9.98 -3.55 -15.83
CA ALA A 144 8.97 -3.41 -16.87
C ALA A 144 7.65 -4.09 -16.45
N LYS A 145 6.51 -3.57 -16.94
CA LYS A 145 5.19 -4.15 -16.65
C LYS A 145 5.09 -5.63 -17.06
N GLU A 146 5.80 -6.01 -18.11
CA GLU A 146 5.90 -7.37 -18.63
C GLU A 146 6.46 -8.35 -17.62
N GLU A 147 7.46 -7.92 -16.85
CA GLU A 147 8.11 -8.75 -15.80
C GLU A 147 7.18 -9.07 -14.63
N LEU A 148 6.14 -8.27 -14.42
CA LEU A 148 5.13 -8.53 -13.39
C LEU A 148 4.02 -9.50 -13.85
N LYS A 149 3.94 -9.86 -15.14
CA LYS A 149 2.90 -10.77 -15.67
C LYS A 149 2.86 -12.13 -14.97
N PRO A 150 4.01 -12.80 -14.67
CA PRO A 150 3.99 -14.05 -13.93
C PRO A 150 3.38 -13.91 -12.53
N ILE A 151 3.76 -12.87 -11.79
CA ILE A 151 3.21 -12.61 -10.45
C ILE A 151 1.73 -12.27 -10.53
N LYS A 152 1.32 -11.43 -11.49
CA LYS A 152 -0.10 -11.13 -11.76
C LYS A 152 -0.90 -12.41 -12.02
N LYS A 153 -0.35 -13.36 -12.79
CA LYS A 153 -0.98 -14.65 -13.07
C LYS A 153 -1.20 -15.42 -11.77
N ILE A 154 -0.18 -15.53 -10.91
CA ILE A 154 -0.27 -16.20 -9.61
C ILE A 154 -1.42 -15.62 -8.77
N PHE A 155 -1.52 -14.30 -8.64
CA PHE A 155 -2.62 -13.67 -7.90
C PHE A 155 -3.99 -13.96 -8.52
N LYS A 156 -4.12 -13.86 -9.86
CA LYS A 156 -5.38 -14.15 -10.56
C LYS A 156 -5.86 -15.59 -10.36
N GLU A 157 -4.97 -16.55 -10.48
CA GLU A 157 -5.25 -17.98 -10.26
C GLU A 157 -5.68 -18.27 -8.80
N ASN A 158 -5.36 -17.37 -7.88
CA ASN A 158 -5.78 -17.42 -6.48
C ASN A 158 -7.02 -16.58 -6.15
N GLY A 159 -7.73 -16.07 -7.17
CA GLY A 159 -9.04 -15.42 -7.02
C GLY A 159 -8.99 -13.92 -6.75
N PHE A 160 -7.87 -13.24 -7.04
CA PHE A 160 -7.75 -11.79 -6.89
C PHE A 160 -8.03 -11.04 -8.21
N GLU A 161 -8.68 -9.89 -8.10
CA GLU A 161 -8.68 -8.89 -9.16
C GLU A 161 -7.34 -8.15 -9.15
N VAL A 162 -6.57 -8.20 -10.26
CA VAL A 162 -5.19 -7.69 -10.27
C VAL A 162 -4.94 -6.76 -11.45
N ARG A 163 -4.38 -5.58 -11.17
CA ARG A 163 -3.85 -4.65 -12.16
C ARG A 163 -2.33 -4.48 -11.98
N ILE A 164 -1.65 -4.10 -13.06
CA ILE A 164 -0.24 -3.66 -13.04
C ILE A 164 -0.23 -2.15 -13.29
N GLY A 165 0.35 -1.42 -12.36
CA GLY A 165 0.28 0.03 -12.30
C GLY A 165 -0.89 0.51 -11.44
N GLY A 166 -0.94 1.84 -11.21
CA GLY A 166 -1.99 2.55 -10.49
C GLY A 166 -2.91 3.27 -11.45
#